data_6386fc8d3cb3800048089985dda55f00
#
_entry.id   6386fc8d3cb3800048089985dda55f00
#
_cell.length_a   1.000
_cell.length_b   1.000
_cell.length_c   1.000
_cell.angle_alpha   90.00
_cell.angle_beta   90.00
_cell.angle_gamma   90.00
#
_symmetry.space_group_name_H-M   'P 1'
#
loop_
_entity.id
_entity.type
_entity.pdbx_description
1 polymer ?
#
loop_
_entity_poly.entity_id
_entity_poly.type
_entity_poly.pdbx_seq_one_letter_code
_entity_poly.pdbx_strand_id
1 'polypeptide(L)'
;MEKYKKEFIEFAIRRKALCFGEYKLKSGRVSPYFFNTGLFSDGESLAKLGKFYAEALQNSDLEFEIIYGPSYKGIPLASAIANAFYEVFGKNYPFCFNRKEIKDHGEGGIILGAKIQNRVIIVDDVISAGTSINESVSIINQEGGNVVGAIVAVNRQERGIGKKSAIQEAEEKYKIKIISIVSLNDIISYISKFNDYKEHLDSINAYIQKYAEIIE
;
A
#
# COMPACT_ATOMS: atom_id res chain seq x y z
N MET A 1 5.23 -7.00 -17.68
CA MET A 1 5.47 -6.47 -16.31
C MET A 1 6.43 -5.31 -16.41
N GLU A 2 6.07 -4.18 -15.84
CA GLU A 2 6.87 -2.96 -15.76
C GLU A 2 8.15 -3.19 -14.94
N LYS A 3 9.21 -2.45 -15.28
CA LYS A 3 10.54 -2.65 -14.68
C LYS A 3 10.51 -2.50 -13.16
N TYR A 4 9.88 -1.44 -12.65
CA TYR A 4 9.83 -1.17 -11.21
C TYR A 4 9.08 -2.26 -10.43
N LYS A 5 8.04 -2.88 -11.00
CA LYS A 5 7.31 -3.99 -10.38
C LYS A 5 8.21 -5.21 -10.21
N LYS A 6 8.96 -5.54 -11.27
CA LYS A 6 9.92 -6.63 -11.21
C LYS A 6 10.98 -6.38 -10.13
N GLU A 7 11.59 -5.20 -10.13
CA GLU A 7 12.61 -4.80 -9.17
C GLU A 7 12.08 -4.79 -7.73
N PHE A 8 10.82 -4.37 -7.52
CA PHE A 8 10.17 -4.43 -6.22
C PHE A 8 10.00 -5.87 -5.72
N ILE A 9 9.53 -6.79 -6.56
CA ILE A 9 9.35 -8.21 -6.19
C ILE A 9 10.69 -8.82 -5.80
N GLU A 10 11.73 -8.62 -6.63
CA GLU A 10 13.10 -9.09 -6.35
C GLU A 10 13.64 -8.54 -5.04
N PHE A 11 13.42 -7.26 -4.79
CA PHE A 11 13.84 -6.60 -3.57
C PHE A 11 13.08 -7.15 -2.35
N ALA A 12 11.76 -7.31 -2.45
CA ALA A 12 10.93 -7.84 -1.37
C ALA A 12 11.32 -9.29 -1.00
N ILE A 13 11.61 -10.14 -1.98
CA ILE A 13 12.10 -11.51 -1.76
C ILE A 13 13.48 -11.49 -1.09
N ARG A 14 14.42 -10.71 -1.61
CA ARG A 14 15.78 -10.59 -1.06
C ARG A 14 15.76 -10.10 0.40
N ARG A 15 14.87 -9.17 0.75
CA ARG A 15 14.70 -8.65 2.11
C ARG A 15 13.83 -9.55 3.00
N LYS A 16 13.35 -10.68 2.47
CA LYS A 16 12.40 -11.59 3.12
C LYS A 16 11.07 -10.91 3.53
N ALA A 17 10.79 -9.74 2.95
CA ALA A 17 9.51 -9.07 3.11
C ALA A 17 8.39 -9.79 2.37
N LEU A 18 8.70 -10.44 1.25
CA LEU A 18 7.85 -11.38 0.54
C LEU A 18 8.44 -12.79 0.69
N CYS A 19 7.70 -13.68 1.34
CA CYS A 19 8.09 -15.06 1.60
C CYS A 19 6.99 -16.02 1.12
N PHE A 20 7.40 -17.23 0.75
CA PHE A 20 6.51 -18.32 0.33
C PHE A 20 6.58 -19.47 1.34
N GLY A 21 5.45 -20.10 1.61
CA GLY A 21 5.30 -21.16 2.63
C GLY A 21 3.91 -21.10 3.26
N GLU A 22 3.73 -21.72 4.43
CA GLU A 22 2.44 -21.72 5.14
C GLU A 22 2.42 -20.65 6.24
N TYR A 23 1.51 -19.67 6.11
CA TYR A 23 1.36 -18.57 7.05
C TYR A 23 -0.08 -18.43 7.53
N LYS A 24 -0.31 -18.53 8.84
CA LYS A 24 -1.62 -18.28 9.43
C LYS A 24 -1.88 -16.78 9.53
N LEU A 25 -2.87 -16.30 8.78
CA LEU A 25 -3.30 -14.90 8.80
C LEU A 25 -4.21 -14.60 10.00
N LYS A 26 -4.36 -13.32 10.34
CA LYS A 26 -5.31 -12.86 11.39
C LYS A 26 -6.75 -13.28 11.11
N SER A 27 -7.14 -13.46 9.86
CA SER A 27 -8.44 -13.97 9.44
C SER A 27 -8.65 -15.47 9.72
N GLY A 28 -7.63 -16.18 10.22
CA GLY A 28 -7.63 -17.63 10.40
C GLY A 28 -7.28 -18.43 9.13
N ARG A 29 -7.15 -17.80 7.97
CA ARG A 29 -6.76 -18.45 6.72
C ARG A 29 -5.28 -18.85 6.77
N VAL A 30 -4.93 -19.96 6.14
CA VAL A 30 -3.54 -20.35 5.88
C VAL A 30 -3.19 -19.87 4.48
N SER A 31 -2.28 -18.89 4.39
CA SER A 31 -1.82 -18.31 3.13
C SER A 31 -0.51 -18.96 2.69
N PRO A 32 -0.34 -19.27 1.40
CA PRO A 32 0.90 -19.84 0.85
C PRO A 32 2.01 -18.79 0.66
N TYR A 33 1.76 -17.56 1.01
CA TYR A 33 2.74 -16.48 0.97
C TYR A 33 2.45 -15.46 2.08
N PHE A 34 3.48 -14.72 2.45
CA PHE A 34 3.37 -13.64 3.44
C PHE A 34 4.13 -12.42 2.99
N PHE A 35 3.52 -11.24 3.17
CA PHE A 35 4.17 -9.96 2.90
C PHE A 35 4.21 -9.13 4.19
N ASN A 36 5.40 -8.67 4.57
CA ASN A 36 5.64 -7.90 5.78
C ASN A 36 6.54 -6.70 5.51
N THR A 37 5.95 -5.52 5.41
CA THR A 37 6.67 -4.25 5.24
C THR A 37 7.57 -3.89 6.41
N GLY A 38 7.32 -4.43 7.61
CA GLY A 38 8.17 -4.20 8.78
C GLY A 38 9.62 -4.68 8.62
N LEU A 39 9.91 -5.50 7.61
CA LEU A 39 11.27 -5.95 7.28
C LEU A 39 12.04 -4.96 6.40
N PHE A 40 11.41 -3.89 5.93
CA PHE A 40 12.07 -2.74 5.33
C PHE A 40 12.47 -1.73 6.41
N SER A 41 13.39 -2.12 7.30
CA SER A 41 13.68 -1.44 8.56
C SER A 41 15.03 -0.70 8.59
N ASP A 42 15.62 -0.46 7.43
CA ASP A 42 16.86 0.31 7.29
C ASP A 42 16.75 1.40 6.21
N GLY A 43 17.75 2.29 6.15
CA GLY A 43 17.75 3.43 5.24
C GLY A 43 17.70 3.03 3.77
N GLU A 44 18.43 1.98 3.36
CA GLU A 44 18.37 1.46 1.98
C GLU A 44 16.97 0.99 1.62
N SER A 45 16.36 0.23 2.53
CA SER A 45 15.03 -0.32 2.30
C SER A 45 13.98 0.77 2.22
N LEU A 46 14.03 1.75 3.11
CA LEU A 46 13.08 2.85 3.11
C LEU A 46 13.20 3.73 1.87
N ALA A 47 14.44 4.05 1.46
CA ALA A 47 14.70 4.83 0.26
C ALA A 47 14.20 4.11 -1.02
N LYS A 48 14.49 2.81 -1.16
CA LYS A 48 14.00 2.01 -2.30
C LYS A 48 12.47 1.88 -2.28
N LEU A 49 11.89 1.66 -1.11
CA LEU A 49 10.43 1.55 -0.97
C LEU A 49 9.75 2.86 -1.40
N GLY A 50 10.23 4.02 -0.92
CA GLY A 50 9.75 5.33 -1.35
C GLY A 50 9.80 5.51 -2.87
N LYS A 51 10.91 5.08 -3.50
CA LYS A 51 11.06 5.14 -4.96
C LYS A 51 10.04 4.26 -5.68
N PHE A 52 9.80 3.01 -5.26
CA PHE A 52 8.81 2.13 -5.88
C PHE A 52 7.39 2.69 -5.78
N TYR A 53 7.02 3.27 -4.64
CA TYR A 53 5.75 3.96 -4.49
C TYR A 53 5.64 5.18 -5.41
N ALA A 54 6.70 6.01 -5.48
CA ALA A 54 6.71 7.19 -6.34
C ALA A 54 6.62 6.81 -7.83
N GLU A 55 7.30 5.74 -8.26
CA GLU A 55 7.20 5.21 -9.63
C GLU A 55 5.78 4.68 -9.93
N ALA A 56 5.17 3.94 -9.01
CA ALA A 56 3.80 3.45 -9.19
C ALA A 56 2.78 4.60 -9.28
N LEU A 57 2.90 5.63 -8.43
CA LEU A 57 2.07 6.83 -8.49
C LEU A 57 2.31 7.65 -9.77
N GLN A 58 3.57 7.81 -10.19
CA GLN A 58 3.93 8.53 -11.42
C GLN A 58 3.38 7.86 -12.68
N ASN A 59 3.26 6.54 -12.68
CA ASN A 59 2.69 5.75 -13.78
C ASN A 59 1.17 5.58 -13.68
N SER A 60 0.53 6.14 -12.66
CA SER A 60 -0.92 6.12 -12.50
C SER A 60 -1.55 7.40 -13.04
N ASP A 61 -2.86 7.34 -13.30
CA ASP A 61 -3.67 8.50 -13.72
C ASP A 61 -4.16 9.33 -12.50
N LEU A 62 -3.64 9.04 -11.29
CA LEU A 62 -4.05 9.75 -10.08
C LEU A 62 -3.36 11.09 -9.97
N GLU A 63 -4.16 12.14 -9.97
CA GLU A 63 -3.70 13.50 -9.72
C GLU A 63 -3.95 13.89 -8.26
N PHE A 64 -2.89 14.17 -7.53
CA PHE A 64 -2.93 14.57 -6.13
C PHE A 64 -1.98 15.75 -5.85
N GLU A 65 -2.15 16.39 -4.71
CA GLU A 65 -1.38 17.57 -4.29
C GLU A 65 -0.71 17.37 -2.94
N ILE A 66 -1.21 16.44 -2.11
CA ILE A 66 -0.69 16.16 -0.77
C ILE A 66 -0.60 14.66 -0.58
N ILE A 67 0.49 14.21 0.04
CA ILE A 67 0.70 12.82 0.45
C ILE A 67 0.34 12.68 1.93
N TYR A 68 -0.62 11.81 2.26
CA TYR A 68 -1.03 11.56 3.63
C TYR A 68 -0.68 10.13 4.05
N GLY A 69 0.07 10.00 5.15
CA GLY A 69 0.47 8.72 5.73
C GLY A 69 -0.21 8.46 7.07
N PRO A 70 -1.16 7.50 7.19
CA PRO A 70 -1.79 7.18 8.46
C PRO A 70 -0.77 6.61 9.46
N SER A 71 -0.92 6.99 10.74
CA SER A 71 -0.06 6.47 11.80
C SER A 71 -0.34 4.97 12.07
N TYR A 72 0.72 4.14 12.22
CA TYR A 72 2.11 4.54 12.30
C TYR A 72 2.91 4.24 11.03
N LYS A 73 2.56 3.22 10.25
CA LYS A 73 3.34 2.74 9.10
C LYS A 73 3.35 3.72 7.93
N GLY A 74 2.26 4.47 7.75
CA GLY A 74 2.18 5.50 6.71
C GLY A 74 3.13 6.68 6.93
N ILE A 75 3.54 6.97 8.18
CA ILE A 75 4.43 8.10 8.49
C ILE A 75 5.76 8.01 7.74
N PRO A 76 6.57 6.95 7.92
CA PRO A 76 7.82 6.82 7.17
C PRO A 76 7.59 6.68 5.66
N LEU A 77 6.48 6.07 5.23
CA LEU A 77 6.15 5.95 3.82
C LEU A 77 5.90 7.31 3.18
N ALA A 78 5.06 8.15 3.77
CA ALA A 78 4.76 9.49 3.23
C ALA A 78 6.02 10.32 3.06
N SER A 79 6.91 10.31 4.07
CA SER A 79 8.19 11.03 4.02
C SER A 79 9.12 10.48 2.93
N ALA A 80 9.25 9.15 2.83
CA ALA A 80 10.10 8.52 1.84
C ALA A 80 9.59 8.73 0.40
N ILE A 81 8.27 8.71 0.20
CA ILE A 81 7.64 8.94 -1.10
C ILE A 81 7.82 10.39 -1.53
N ALA A 82 7.58 11.36 -0.64
CA ALA A 82 7.78 12.78 -0.93
C ALA A 82 9.24 13.07 -1.33
N ASN A 83 10.21 12.51 -0.58
CA ASN A 83 11.63 12.61 -0.91
C ASN A 83 11.95 11.98 -2.26
N ALA A 84 11.44 10.78 -2.53
CA ALA A 84 11.67 10.08 -3.80
C ALA A 84 11.09 10.84 -5.00
N PHE A 85 9.91 11.46 -4.87
CA PHE A 85 9.36 12.31 -5.93
C PHE A 85 10.27 13.49 -6.26
N TYR A 86 10.83 14.12 -5.25
CA TYR A 86 11.75 15.23 -5.46
C TYR A 86 13.07 14.78 -6.11
N GLU A 87 13.68 13.74 -5.59
CA GLU A 87 14.98 13.25 -6.08
C GLU A 87 14.91 12.63 -7.49
N VAL A 88 13.83 11.89 -7.79
CA VAL A 88 13.74 11.12 -9.05
C VAL A 88 13.04 11.90 -10.15
N PHE A 89 12.00 12.67 -9.80
CA PHE A 89 11.11 13.34 -10.77
C PHE A 89 11.16 14.86 -10.70
N GLY A 90 11.89 15.45 -9.75
CA GLY A 90 11.93 16.90 -9.52
C GLY A 90 10.59 17.48 -9.05
N LYS A 91 9.66 16.64 -8.57
CA LYS A 91 8.32 17.03 -8.11
C LYS A 91 8.31 17.20 -6.59
N ASN A 92 7.92 18.37 -6.13
CA ASN A 92 7.86 18.66 -4.70
C ASN A 92 6.42 18.57 -4.19
N TYR A 93 6.11 17.46 -3.51
CA TYR A 93 4.82 17.24 -2.87
C TYR A 93 4.91 17.47 -1.37
N PRO A 94 4.02 18.31 -0.79
CA PRO A 94 3.85 18.39 0.65
C PRO A 94 3.32 17.05 1.19
N PHE A 95 3.70 16.72 2.42
CA PHE A 95 3.20 15.53 3.08
C PHE A 95 2.78 15.79 4.52
N CYS A 96 1.87 14.98 5.01
CA CYS A 96 1.37 15.03 6.37
C CYS A 96 1.00 13.63 6.88
N PHE A 97 0.76 13.56 8.17
CA PHE A 97 0.33 12.34 8.85
C PHE A 97 -0.46 12.69 10.11
N ASN A 98 -1.23 11.73 10.64
CA ASN A 98 -1.98 11.94 11.86
C ASN A 98 -1.23 11.45 13.09
N ARG A 99 -1.54 12.08 14.22
CA ARG A 99 -1.32 11.52 15.57
C ARG A 99 -2.46 10.58 15.92
N LYS A 100 -2.24 9.66 16.85
CA LYS A 100 -3.34 8.88 17.46
C LYS A 100 -4.06 9.65 18.54
N GLU A 101 -3.39 10.60 19.17
CA GLU A 101 -3.95 11.43 20.25
C GLU A 101 -3.89 12.90 19.87
N ILE A 102 -5.00 13.60 20.10
CA ILE A 102 -5.08 15.06 19.90
C ILE A 102 -4.21 15.74 20.96
N LYS A 103 -3.36 16.69 20.54
CA LYS A 103 -2.64 17.54 21.48
C LYS A 103 -3.34 18.89 21.64
N ASP A 104 -3.50 19.28 22.90
CA ASP A 104 -4.11 20.58 23.26
C ASP A 104 -3.10 21.73 23.34
N HIS A 105 -1.80 21.44 23.19
CA HIS A 105 -0.70 22.42 23.37
C HIS A 105 0.29 22.38 22.21
N GLY A 106 0.89 23.54 21.91
CA GLY A 106 1.88 23.73 20.84
C GLY A 106 1.22 23.72 19.45
N GLU A 107 1.80 22.98 18.52
CA GLU A 107 1.12 22.67 17.24
C GLU A 107 -0.04 21.70 17.51
N GLY A 108 -1.17 22.24 18.00
CA GLY A 108 -2.36 21.49 18.35
C GLY A 108 -2.95 20.70 17.17
N GLY A 109 -4.02 19.91 17.46
CA GLY A 109 -4.72 19.15 16.45
C GLY A 109 -4.19 17.74 16.21
N ILE A 110 -4.79 17.07 15.24
CA ILE A 110 -4.50 15.67 14.91
C ILE A 110 -3.45 15.52 13.79
N ILE A 111 -3.27 16.54 12.94
CA ILE A 111 -2.37 16.52 11.79
C ILE A 111 -1.02 17.13 12.12
N LEU A 112 0.02 16.49 11.59
CA LEU A 112 1.41 16.96 11.58
C LEU A 112 1.93 17.05 10.13
N GLY A 113 2.76 18.04 9.86
CA GLY A 113 3.29 18.31 8.53
C GLY A 113 2.47 19.35 7.78
N ALA A 114 2.25 19.14 6.49
CA ALA A 114 1.51 20.09 5.67
C ALA A 114 0.03 20.16 6.06
N LYS A 115 -0.56 21.36 5.98
CA LYS A 115 -2.01 21.53 6.16
C LYS A 115 -2.76 20.76 5.10
N ILE A 116 -3.74 19.97 5.52
CA ILE A 116 -4.62 19.25 4.60
C ILE A 116 -5.53 20.23 3.88
N GLN A 117 -5.48 20.18 2.56
CA GLN A 117 -6.37 20.92 1.65
C GLN A 117 -6.31 20.26 0.28
N ASN A 118 -7.32 20.50 -0.58
CA ASN A 118 -7.34 19.98 -1.95
C ASN A 118 -7.28 18.45 -2.06
N ARG A 119 -6.56 17.93 -3.07
CA ARG A 119 -6.52 16.53 -3.47
C ARG A 119 -5.45 15.75 -2.70
N VAL A 120 -5.88 14.80 -1.91
CA VAL A 120 -5.02 14.02 -0.99
C VAL A 120 -4.93 12.57 -1.45
N ILE A 121 -3.70 12.04 -1.57
CA ILE A 121 -3.43 10.62 -1.73
C ILE A 121 -3.09 9.97 -0.40
N ILE A 122 -3.76 8.88 -0.04
CA ILE A 122 -3.44 8.07 1.15
C ILE A 122 -2.36 7.06 0.78
N VAL A 123 -1.31 6.95 1.61
CA VAL A 123 -0.24 5.95 1.43
C VAL A 123 -0.18 5.01 2.63
N ASP A 124 -0.36 3.72 2.40
CA ASP A 124 -0.30 2.68 3.45
C ASP A 124 0.46 1.46 2.94
N ASP A 125 0.75 0.51 3.82
CA ASP A 125 1.48 -0.71 3.43
C ASP A 125 0.58 -1.76 2.76
N VAL A 126 -0.55 -2.07 3.36
CA VAL A 126 -1.57 -3.01 2.85
C VAL A 126 -2.95 -2.61 3.35
N ILE A 127 -3.98 -2.94 2.58
CA ILE A 127 -5.37 -2.84 3.04
C ILE A 127 -5.87 -4.25 3.35
N SER A 128 -6.21 -4.50 4.61
CA SER A 128 -6.71 -5.81 5.05
C SER A 128 -8.20 -5.80 5.40
N ALA A 129 -8.61 -4.95 6.33
CA ALA A 129 -10.00 -4.82 6.80
C ALA A 129 -10.63 -3.45 6.49
N GLY A 130 -9.92 -2.59 5.76
CA GLY A 130 -10.40 -1.25 5.42
C GLY A 130 -10.45 -0.23 6.58
N THR A 131 -10.11 -0.63 7.81
CA THR A 131 -10.20 0.27 8.98
C THR A 131 -9.31 1.50 8.82
N SER A 132 -8.04 1.31 8.44
CA SER A 132 -7.07 2.39 8.26
C SER A 132 -7.53 3.40 7.21
N ILE A 133 -8.07 2.93 6.08
CA ILE A 133 -8.56 3.81 5.03
C ILE A 133 -9.83 4.55 5.44
N ASN A 134 -10.74 3.89 6.20
CA ASN A 134 -11.94 4.53 6.72
C ASN A 134 -11.60 5.68 7.69
N GLU A 135 -10.68 5.46 8.61
CA GLU A 135 -10.19 6.47 9.54
C GLU A 135 -9.50 7.61 8.81
N SER A 136 -8.63 7.30 7.83
CA SER A 136 -7.91 8.29 7.03
C SER A 136 -8.85 9.20 6.24
N VAL A 137 -9.86 8.62 5.57
CA VAL A 137 -10.87 9.40 4.82
C VAL A 137 -11.64 10.31 5.76
N SER A 138 -12.02 9.83 6.95
CA SER A 138 -12.74 10.64 7.95
C SER A 138 -11.89 11.83 8.41
N ILE A 139 -10.63 11.59 8.77
CA ILE A 139 -9.70 12.64 9.21
C ILE A 139 -9.49 13.68 8.10
N ILE A 140 -9.17 13.24 6.89
CA ILE A 140 -8.90 14.13 5.76
C ILE A 140 -10.11 15.01 5.44
N ASN A 141 -11.31 14.44 5.44
CA ASN A 141 -12.54 15.19 5.19
C ASN A 141 -12.83 16.22 6.31
N GLN A 142 -12.59 15.86 7.58
CA GLN A 142 -12.75 16.77 8.72
C GLN A 142 -11.77 17.96 8.65
N GLU A 143 -10.58 17.75 8.10
CA GLU A 143 -9.56 18.79 7.89
C GLU A 143 -9.78 19.58 6.58
N GLY A 144 -10.82 19.31 5.82
CA GLY A 144 -11.21 20.02 4.59
C GLY A 144 -10.50 19.55 3.31
N GLY A 145 -9.83 18.39 3.33
CA GLY A 145 -9.25 17.77 2.15
C GLY A 145 -10.24 16.87 1.40
N ASN A 146 -9.88 16.49 0.20
CA ASN A 146 -10.60 15.55 -0.65
C ASN A 146 -9.70 14.36 -0.99
N VAL A 147 -10.08 13.16 -0.57
CA VAL A 147 -9.33 11.93 -0.92
C VAL A 147 -9.58 11.58 -2.37
N VAL A 148 -8.53 11.55 -3.19
CA VAL A 148 -8.63 11.18 -4.62
C VAL A 148 -8.21 9.76 -4.90
N GLY A 149 -7.50 9.13 -3.98
CA GLY A 149 -7.06 7.75 -4.11
C GLY A 149 -6.24 7.27 -2.94
N ALA A 150 -5.83 6.01 -3.02
CA ALA A 150 -4.85 5.45 -2.10
C ALA A 150 -3.84 4.58 -2.85
N ILE A 151 -2.67 4.39 -2.25
CA ILE A 151 -1.67 3.46 -2.75
C ILE A 151 -1.16 2.55 -1.63
N VAL A 152 -0.98 1.27 -1.97
CA VAL A 152 -0.43 0.24 -1.08
C VAL A 152 0.74 -0.50 -1.75
N ALA A 153 1.55 -1.20 -0.98
CA ALA A 153 2.65 -1.99 -1.55
C ALA A 153 2.13 -3.18 -2.36
N VAL A 154 1.21 -3.96 -1.80
CA VAL A 154 0.70 -5.19 -2.41
C VAL A 154 -0.81 -5.24 -2.36
N ASN A 155 -1.44 -5.40 -3.53
CA ASN A 155 -2.82 -5.83 -3.63
C ASN A 155 -2.88 -7.36 -3.64
N ARG A 156 -3.41 -7.95 -2.57
CA ARG A 156 -3.50 -9.40 -2.41
C ARG A 156 -4.61 -10.04 -3.26
N GLN A 157 -5.52 -9.22 -3.81
CA GLN A 157 -6.65 -9.66 -4.64
C GLN A 157 -7.51 -10.75 -3.95
N GLU A 158 -7.61 -10.67 -2.63
CA GLU A 158 -8.35 -11.62 -1.81
C GLU A 158 -9.67 -11.01 -1.34
N ARG A 159 -10.75 -11.76 -1.51
CA ARG A 159 -12.06 -11.36 -0.94
C ARG A 159 -12.02 -11.33 0.59
N GLY A 160 -12.80 -10.43 1.16
CA GLY A 160 -13.05 -10.35 2.59
C GLY A 160 -13.98 -11.48 3.09
N ILE A 161 -14.91 -11.13 3.95
CA ILE A 161 -15.97 -12.06 4.41
C ILE A 161 -17.00 -12.28 3.28
N GLY A 162 -17.26 -11.23 2.47
CA GLY A 162 -18.14 -11.26 1.33
C GLY A 162 -17.49 -11.75 0.03
N LYS A 163 -18.00 -11.25 -1.10
CA LYS A 163 -17.46 -11.53 -2.44
C LYS A 163 -16.34 -10.59 -2.83
N LYS A 164 -16.33 -9.37 -2.30
CA LYS A 164 -15.41 -8.28 -2.63
C LYS A 164 -14.18 -8.29 -1.74
N SER A 165 -13.07 -7.77 -2.25
CA SER A 165 -11.90 -7.45 -1.44
C SER A 165 -12.10 -6.16 -0.65
N ALA A 166 -11.26 -5.95 0.39
CA ALA A 166 -11.29 -4.70 1.14
C ALA A 166 -10.95 -3.48 0.26
N ILE A 167 -10.16 -3.67 -0.79
CA ILE A 167 -9.87 -2.64 -1.80
C ILE A 167 -11.13 -2.30 -2.58
N GLN A 168 -11.82 -3.29 -3.16
CA GLN A 168 -13.06 -3.08 -3.91
C GLN A 168 -14.15 -2.42 -3.05
N GLU A 169 -14.30 -2.85 -1.80
CA GLU A 169 -15.25 -2.24 -0.87
C GLU A 169 -14.94 -0.76 -0.60
N ALA A 170 -13.66 -0.42 -0.41
CA ALA A 170 -13.23 0.96 -0.19
C ALA A 170 -13.38 1.84 -1.44
N GLU A 171 -13.01 1.32 -2.62
CA GLU A 171 -13.19 2.02 -3.91
C GLU A 171 -14.64 2.37 -4.17
N GLU A 172 -15.56 1.43 -3.95
CA GLU A 172 -16.99 1.66 -4.13
C GLU A 172 -17.58 2.63 -3.11
N LYS A 173 -17.20 2.46 -1.84
CA LYS A 173 -17.72 3.28 -0.75
C LYS A 173 -17.31 4.74 -0.88
N TYR A 174 -16.06 5.00 -1.22
CA TYR A 174 -15.49 6.35 -1.24
C TYR A 174 -15.38 6.95 -2.64
N LYS A 175 -15.66 6.16 -3.68
CA LYS A 175 -15.51 6.57 -5.09
C LYS A 175 -14.08 7.03 -5.41
N ILE A 176 -13.11 6.35 -4.83
CA ILE A 176 -11.67 6.58 -5.04
C ILE A 176 -11.04 5.40 -5.77
N LYS A 177 -9.90 5.61 -6.40
CA LYS A 177 -9.08 4.54 -7.00
C LYS A 177 -7.99 4.11 -6.02
N ILE A 178 -7.82 2.81 -5.82
CA ILE A 178 -6.75 2.26 -4.98
C ILE A 178 -5.79 1.49 -5.85
N ILE A 179 -4.55 1.95 -5.91
CA ILE A 179 -3.49 1.32 -6.68
C ILE A 179 -2.49 0.60 -5.77
N SER A 180 -1.67 -0.25 -6.34
CA SER A 180 -0.59 -0.94 -5.63
C SER A 180 0.70 -0.90 -6.44
N ILE A 181 1.86 -1.04 -5.77
CA ILE A 181 3.12 -1.25 -6.48
C ILE A 181 3.02 -2.54 -7.29
N VAL A 182 2.56 -3.62 -6.67
CA VAL A 182 2.31 -4.91 -7.32
C VAL A 182 1.01 -5.54 -6.84
N SER A 183 0.40 -6.34 -7.70
CA SER A 183 -0.70 -7.24 -7.36
C SER A 183 -0.21 -8.67 -7.14
N LEU A 184 -1.06 -9.54 -6.60
CA LEU A 184 -0.78 -10.98 -6.51
C LEU A 184 -0.53 -11.57 -7.90
N ASN A 185 -1.26 -11.13 -8.93
CA ASN A 185 -1.05 -11.56 -10.30
C ASN A 185 0.34 -11.16 -10.83
N ASP A 186 0.85 -9.98 -10.47
CA ASP A 186 2.22 -9.57 -10.81
C ASP A 186 3.26 -10.51 -10.15
N ILE A 187 3.05 -10.86 -8.87
CA ILE A 187 3.92 -11.78 -8.13
C ILE A 187 3.93 -13.16 -8.81
N ILE A 188 2.77 -13.72 -9.13
CA ILE A 188 2.65 -15.00 -9.82
C ILE A 188 3.34 -14.96 -11.17
N SER A 189 3.09 -13.91 -11.96
CA SER A 189 3.72 -13.71 -13.27
C SER A 189 5.25 -13.59 -13.18
N TYR A 190 5.77 -13.12 -12.05
CA TYR A 190 7.21 -13.07 -11.80
C TYR A 190 7.76 -14.46 -11.45
N ILE A 191 7.22 -15.10 -10.39
CA ILE A 191 7.77 -16.36 -9.86
C ILE A 191 7.57 -17.55 -10.82
N SER A 192 6.56 -17.49 -11.70
CA SER A 192 6.32 -18.55 -12.72
C SER A 192 7.47 -18.74 -13.72
N LYS A 193 8.41 -17.79 -13.78
CA LYS A 193 9.58 -17.84 -14.64
C LYS A 193 10.74 -18.66 -14.05
N PHE A 194 10.63 -19.08 -12.79
CA PHE A 194 11.71 -19.73 -12.05
C PHE A 194 11.23 -21.09 -11.49
N ASN A 195 11.98 -22.14 -11.79
CA ASN A 195 11.66 -23.50 -11.35
C ASN A 195 11.64 -23.66 -9.82
N ASP A 196 12.44 -22.86 -9.10
CA ASP A 196 12.55 -22.89 -7.64
C ASP A 196 11.22 -22.54 -6.93
N TYR A 197 10.29 -21.90 -7.62
CA TYR A 197 8.98 -21.51 -7.07
C TYR A 197 7.83 -22.40 -7.54
N LYS A 198 8.07 -23.50 -8.23
CA LYS A 198 7.01 -24.33 -8.82
C LYS A 198 6.03 -24.86 -7.78
N GLU A 199 6.52 -25.42 -6.67
CA GLU A 199 5.66 -25.92 -5.58
C GLU A 199 4.84 -24.80 -4.93
N HIS A 200 5.41 -23.60 -4.82
CA HIS A 200 4.73 -22.43 -4.29
C HIS A 200 3.62 -21.94 -5.24
N LEU A 201 3.84 -22.02 -6.55
CA LEU A 201 2.83 -21.66 -7.56
C LEU A 201 1.58 -22.53 -7.46
N ASP A 202 1.74 -23.83 -7.29
CA ASP A 202 0.60 -24.76 -7.15
C ASP A 202 -0.22 -24.43 -5.91
N SER A 203 0.45 -24.16 -4.78
CA SER A 203 -0.18 -23.74 -3.53
C SER A 203 -0.88 -22.39 -3.65
N ILE A 204 -0.27 -21.41 -4.33
CA ILE A 204 -0.85 -20.08 -4.57
C ILE A 204 -2.08 -20.19 -5.48
N ASN A 205 -2.01 -20.98 -6.54
CA ASN A 205 -3.12 -21.18 -7.46
C ASN A 205 -4.33 -21.83 -6.75
N ALA A 206 -4.10 -22.87 -5.92
CA ALA A 206 -5.14 -23.48 -5.12
C ALA A 206 -5.76 -22.49 -4.11
N TYR A 207 -4.95 -21.63 -3.52
CA TYR A 207 -5.40 -20.59 -2.61
C TYR A 207 -6.27 -19.54 -3.31
N ILE A 208 -5.86 -19.08 -4.48
CA ILE A 208 -6.62 -18.12 -5.30
C ILE A 208 -7.98 -18.68 -5.68
N GLN A 209 -8.05 -19.91 -6.18
CA GLN A 209 -9.33 -20.56 -6.53
C GLN A 209 -10.33 -20.52 -5.36
N LYS A 210 -9.83 -20.54 -4.13
CA LYS A 210 -10.67 -20.52 -2.93
C LYS A 210 -11.00 -19.13 -2.42
N TYR A 211 -10.08 -18.17 -2.55
CA TYR A 211 -10.14 -16.88 -1.84
C TYR A 211 -10.01 -15.65 -2.73
N ALA A 212 -9.86 -15.79 -4.06
CA ALA A 212 -9.80 -14.61 -4.93
C ALA A 212 -11.07 -13.76 -4.84
N GLU A 213 -10.91 -12.47 -5.01
CA GLU A 213 -12.01 -11.54 -5.23
C GLU A 213 -12.77 -11.91 -6.52
N ILE A 214 -14.08 -11.70 -6.52
CA ILE A 214 -14.89 -11.91 -7.71
C ILE A 214 -14.92 -10.59 -8.48
N ILE A 215 -14.43 -10.61 -9.70
CA ILE A 215 -14.53 -9.50 -10.65
C ILE A 215 -15.86 -9.71 -11.38
N GLU A 216 -16.85 -8.85 -11.10
CA GLU A 216 -18.14 -8.82 -11.81
C GLU A 216 -18.00 -8.05 -13.11
#